data_15c1474510c73eafd3c4d93d807c2a76
#
_entry.id   15c1474510c73eafd3c4d93d807c2a76
#
_cell.length_a   1.000
_cell.length_b   1.000
_cell.length_c   1.000
_cell.angle_alpha   90.00
_cell.angle_beta   90.00
_cell.angle_gamma   90.00
#
_symmetry.space_group_name_H-M   'P 1'
#
loop_
_entity.id
_entity.type
_entity.pdbx_description
1 polymer ?
#
loop_
_entity_poly.entity_id
_entity_poly.type
_entity_poly.pdbx_seq_one_letter_code
_entity_poly.pdbx_strand_id
1 'polypeptide(L)'
;LCDEATSALDPQTTQSVLRLLAEINRELGLTIVLITHEMDVVRRICDRVAVMDGGEIGESGPVTDVFLHPEHPTTRDFVFESESIDREEMQRDLAQAPGRILRLTFRGQSTYTPLLGSVARESGVDFSILSGRIDHIKDTPYGQLTLSLVGGDLDIAMNAFEAADVHVEVLR
;
A
#
# COMPACT_ATOMS: atom_id res chain seq x y z
N LEU A 1 -9.66 19.73 15.40
CA LEU A 1 -8.31 19.76 14.85
C LEU A 1 -7.36 19.17 15.89
N CYS A 2 -6.60 18.16 15.51
CA CYS A 2 -5.56 17.53 16.32
C CYS A 2 -4.23 17.72 15.59
N ASP A 3 -3.31 18.43 16.22
CA ASP A 3 -1.97 18.69 15.68
C ASP A 3 -0.97 17.85 16.44
N GLU A 4 -0.30 16.93 15.73
CA GLU A 4 0.70 15.97 16.24
C GLU A 4 0.29 15.28 17.56
N ALA A 5 -0.98 14.90 17.69
CA ALA A 5 -1.55 14.38 18.94
C ALA A 5 -0.90 13.08 19.47
N THR A 6 -0.09 12.42 18.66
CA THR A 6 0.56 11.13 18.97
C THR A 6 2.09 11.18 19.00
N SER A 7 2.71 12.27 18.55
CA SER A 7 4.15 12.37 18.31
C SER A 7 5.06 12.14 19.54
N ALA A 8 4.52 12.38 20.75
CA ALA A 8 5.26 12.20 22.01
C ALA A 8 4.81 10.98 22.83
N LEU A 9 3.98 10.10 22.25
CA LEU A 9 3.41 8.96 22.95
C LEU A 9 4.16 7.66 22.59
N ASP A 10 4.17 6.74 23.51
CA ASP A 10 4.59 5.37 23.22
C ASP A 10 3.58 4.66 22.30
N PRO A 11 3.98 3.61 21.57
CA PRO A 11 3.12 2.94 20.59
C PRO A 11 1.80 2.40 21.16
N GLN A 12 1.78 1.97 22.44
CA GLN A 12 0.58 1.43 23.06
C GLN A 12 -0.42 2.53 23.42
N THR A 13 0.08 3.65 23.92
CA THR A 13 -0.72 4.84 24.21
C THR A 13 -1.24 5.46 22.92
N THR A 14 -0.42 5.57 21.88
CA THR A 14 -0.83 6.01 20.53
C THR A 14 -2.03 5.21 20.04
N GLN A 15 -1.97 3.88 20.09
CA GLN A 15 -3.10 3.03 19.65
C GLN A 15 -4.38 3.27 20.46
N SER A 16 -4.25 3.55 21.75
CA SER A 16 -5.40 3.81 22.63
C SER A 16 -6.06 5.15 22.30
N VAL A 17 -5.26 6.20 22.06
CA VAL A 17 -5.74 7.52 21.64
C VAL A 17 -6.40 7.45 20.27
N LEU A 18 -5.81 6.74 19.30
CA LEU A 18 -6.38 6.59 17.97
C LEU A 18 -7.72 5.86 17.99
N ARG A 19 -7.86 4.81 18.81
CA ARG A 19 -9.15 4.13 19.01
C ARG A 19 -10.19 5.06 19.58
N LEU A 20 -9.84 5.84 20.61
CA LEU A 20 -10.76 6.82 21.20
C LEU A 20 -11.20 7.88 20.17
N LEU A 21 -10.29 8.40 19.35
CA LEU A 21 -10.63 9.34 18.29
C LEU A 21 -11.59 8.73 17.26
N ALA A 22 -11.36 7.47 16.87
CA ALA A 22 -12.25 6.75 15.95
C ALA A 22 -13.64 6.51 16.56
N GLU A 23 -13.72 6.18 17.86
CA GLU A 23 -14.99 6.05 18.59
C GLU A 23 -15.75 7.38 18.65
N ILE A 24 -15.09 8.46 19.03
CA ILE A 24 -15.68 9.80 19.10
C ILE A 24 -16.18 10.23 17.70
N ASN A 25 -15.39 10.02 16.66
CA ASN A 25 -15.79 10.32 15.29
C ASN A 25 -17.08 9.59 14.91
N ARG A 26 -17.15 8.29 15.20
CA ARG A 26 -18.31 7.44 14.87
C ARG A 26 -19.55 7.78 15.71
N GLU A 27 -19.40 7.99 17.01
CA GLU A 27 -20.53 8.21 17.92
C GLU A 27 -21.14 9.60 17.77
N LEU A 28 -20.29 10.60 17.58
CA LEU A 28 -20.73 12.00 17.51
C LEU A 28 -20.89 12.52 16.07
N GLY A 29 -20.49 11.75 15.06
CA GLY A 29 -20.54 12.15 13.65
C GLY A 29 -19.66 13.37 13.33
N LEU A 30 -18.56 13.56 14.08
CA LEU A 30 -17.70 14.73 13.94
C LEU A 30 -16.67 14.51 12.82
N THR A 31 -16.37 15.57 12.08
CA THR A 31 -15.20 15.60 11.21
C THR A 31 -13.96 15.92 12.04
N ILE A 32 -12.99 14.99 12.06
CA ILE A 32 -11.72 15.17 12.75
C ILE A 32 -10.64 15.43 11.70
N VAL A 33 -9.92 16.54 11.85
CA VAL A 33 -8.71 16.83 11.04
C VAL A 33 -7.50 16.53 11.93
N LEU A 34 -6.65 15.63 11.44
CA LEU A 34 -5.42 15.20 12.12
C LEU A 34 -4.21 15.66 11.30
N ILE A 35 -3.32 16.40 11.94
CA ILE A 35 -2.02 16.76 11.34
C ILE A 35 -0.97 15.82 11.93
N THR A 36 -0.26 15.11 11.08
CA THR A 36 0.78 14.16 11.48
C THR A 36 1.72 13.87 10.32
N HIS A 37 2.95 13.51 10.61
CA HIS A 37 3.90 12.92 9.69
C HIS A 37 3.99 11.37 9.83
N GLU A 38 3.22 10.80 10.76
CA GLU A 38 3.18 9.37 11.00
C GLU A 38 2.23 8.67 10.02
N MET A 39 2.74 8.09 8.96
CA MET A 39 1.94 7.41 7.93
C MET A 39 1.14 6.22 8.50
N ASP A 40 1.64 5.56 9.53
CA ASP A 40 0.91 4.49 10.23
C ASP A 40 -0.36 4.99 10.91
N VAL A 41 -0.34 6.20 11.45
CA VAL A 41 -1.52 6.85 12.02
C VAL A 41 -2.56 7.13 10.93
N VAL A 42 -2.12 7.70 9.81
CA VAL A 42 -2.99 8.00 8.66
C VAL A 42 -3.67 6.73 8.15
N ARG A 43 -2.92 5.65 7.93
CA ARG A 43 -3.45 4.36 7.45
C ARG A 43 -4.48 3.74 8.41
N ARG A 44 -4.30 3.91 9.71
CA ARG A 44 -5.13 3.24 10.73
C ARG A 44 -6.50 3.85 10.91
N ILE A 45 -6.64 5.18 10.86
CA ILE A 45 -7.89 5.84 11.25
C ILE A 45 -8.46 6.84 10.24
N CYS A 46 -7.66 7.34 9.30
CA CYS A 46 -8.13 8.36 8.37
C CYS A 46 -8.94 7.76 7.20
N ASP A 47 -9.98 8.47 6.76
CA ASP A 47 -10.74 8.13 5.55
C ASP A 47 -10.12 8.78 4.32
N ARG A 48 -9.62 9.99 4.49
CA ARG A 48 -9.01 10.80 3.45
C ARG A 48 -7.70 11.39 3.96
N VAL A 49 -6.81 11.66 3.03
CA VAL A 49 -5.53 12.32 3.31
C VAL A 49 -5.32 13.47 2.33
N ALA A 50 -4.62 14.50 2.79
CA ALA A 50 -4.03 15.54 1.96
C ALA A 50 -2.55 15.63 2.32
N VAL A 51 -1.68 15.41 1.34
CA VAL A 51 -0.23 15.51 1.48
C VAL A 51 0.19 16.92 1.11
N MET A 52 0.89 17.58 2.02
CA MET A 52 1.39 18.94 1.82
C MET A 52 2.85 18.93 1.40
N ASP A 53 3.17 19.73 0.42
CA ASP A 53 4.54 19.98 -0.05
C ASP A 53 4.71 21.47 -0.36
N GLY A 54 5.76 22.07 0.20
CA GLY A 54 6.07 23.49 -0.01
C GLY A 54 4.96 24.47 0.39
N GLY A 55 4.02 24.06 1.27
CA GLY A 55 2.87 24.88 1.70
C GLY A 55 1.62 24.72 0.83
N GLU A 56 1.65 23.88 -0.18
CA GLU A 56 0.53 23.55 -1.06
C GLU A 56 0.09 22.10 -0.88
N ILE A 57 -1.13 21.78 -1.31
CA ILE A 57 -1.58 20.38 -1.35
C ILE A 57 -1.08 19.76 -2.65
N GLY A 58 -0.07 18.87 -2.53
CA GLY A 58 0.47 18.13 -3.65
C GLY A 58 -0.44 16.99 -4.12
N GLU A 59 -1.07 16.30 -3.16
CA GLU A 59 -1.98 15.18 -3.45
C GLU A 59 -3.05 15.06 -2.38
N SER A 60 -4.26 14.68 -2.76
CA SER A 60 -5.34 14.40 -1.79
C SER A 60 -6.35 13.40 -2.33
N GLY A 61 -6.86 12.54 -1.45
CA GLY A 61 -7.83 11.52 -1.85
C GLY A 61 -8.23 10.59 -0.70
N PRO A 62 -8.97 9.52 -1.01
CA PRO A 62 -9.15 8.41 -0.09
C PRO A 62 -7.78 7.83 0.31
N VAL A 63 -7.60 7.49 1.58
CA VAL A 63 -6.31 6.97 2.08
C VAL A 63 -5.86 5.74 1.28
N THR A 64 -6.79 4.84 0.96
CA THR A 64 -6.49 3.65 0.16
C THR A 64 -5.88 3.99 -1.20
N ASP A 65 -6.41 4.99 -1.88
CA ASP A 65 -5.98 5.32 -3.24
C ASP A 65 -4.61 6.02 -3.22
N VAL A 66 -4.46 7.01 -2.32
CA VAL A 66 -3.20 7.75 -2.16
C VAL A 66 -2.04 6.86 -1.69
N PHE A 67 -2.32 5.86 -0.83
CA PHE A 67 -1.28 4.95 -0.35
C PHE A 67 -0.93 3.83 -1.33
N LEU A 68 -1.92 3.31 -2.05
CA LEU A 68 -1.68 2.21 -2.99
C LEU A 68 -1.19 2.69 -4.36
N HIS A 69 -1.54 3.91 -4.75
CA HIS A 69 -1.22 4.51 -6.04
C HIS A 69 -0.78 5.97 -5.90
N PRO A 70 0.31 6.25 -5.16
CA PRO A 70 0.77 7.62 -4.94
C PRO A 70 1.25 8.25 -6.25
N GLU A 71 0.67 9.40 -6.61
CA GLU A 71 0.99 10.12 -7.84
C GLU A 71 2.06 11.21 -7.62
N HIS A 72 1.98 11.93 -6.49
CA HIS A 72 2.92 13.00 -6.18
C HIS A 72 4.27 12.45 -5.66
N PRO A 73 5.42 13.01 -6.06
CA PRO A 73 6.74 12.55 -5.60
C PRO A 73 6.86 12.50 -4.07
N THR A 74 6.44 13.55 -3.39
CA THR A 74 6.48 13.64 -1.92
C THR A 74 5.62 12.56 -1.26
N THR A 75 4.45 12.22 -1.83
CA THR A 75 3.60 11.13 -1.36
C THR A 75 4.31 9.79 -1.51
N ARG A 76 4.96 9.55 -2.66
CA ARG A 76 5.76 8.34 -2.88
C ARG A 76 6.87 8.18 -1.85
N ASP A 77 7.55 9.27 -1.52
CA ASP A 77 8.62 9.25 -0.53
C ASP A 77 8.07 8.92 0.86
N PHE A 78 6.98 9.54 1.30
CA PHE A 78 6.34 9.24 2.59
C PHE A 78 5.84 7.80 2.68
N VAL A 79 5.16 7.30 1.64
CA VAL A 79 4.69 5.91 1.60
C VAL A 79 5.88 4.96 1.67
N PHE A 80 6.92 5.21 0.88
CA PHE A 80 8.11 4.38 0.84
C PHE A 80 8.85 4.35 2.19
N GLU A 81 9.05 5.51 2.83
CA GLU A 81 9.68 5.59 4.16
C GLU A 81 8.89 4.83 5.21
N SER A 82 7.55 4.85 5.13
CA SER A 82 6.69 4.10 6.06
C SER A 82 6.79 2.58 5.91
N GLU A 83 7.32 2.10 4.79
CA GLU A 83 7.48 0.67 4.51
C GLU A 83 8.80 0.10 5.05
N SER A 84 9.70 0.94 5.56
CA SER A 84 11.01 0.55 6.07
C SER A 84 11.84 -0.28 5.09
N ILE A 85 11.67 -0.04 3.79
CA ILE A 85 12.37 -0.73 2.71
C ILE A 85 13.65 0.04 2.38
N ASP A 86 14.77 -0.65 2.32
CA ASP A 86 16.01 -0.06 1.78
C ASP A 86 15.92 0.05 0.25
N ARG A 87 15.91 1.29 -0.25
CA ARG A 87 15.83 1.58 -1.70
C ARG A 87 16.99 0.96 -2.49
N GLU A 88 18.19 0.98 -1.94
CA GLU A 88 19.36 0.45 -2.64
C GLU A 88 19.34 -1.07 -2.68
N GLU A 89 18.88 -1.72 -1.60
CA GLU A 89 18.73 -3.16 -1.54
C GLU A 89 17.65 -3.62 -2.52
N MET A 90 16.49 -2.98 -2.51
CA MET A 90 15.40 -3.27 -3.44
C MET A 90 15.84 -3.09 -4.91
N GLN A 91 16.56 -2.00 -5.23
CA GLN A 91 17.06 -1.78 -6.59
C GLN A 91 18.06 -2.84 -7.02
N ARG A 92 18.94 -3.30 -6.12
CA ARG A 92 19.90 -4.39 -6.39
C ARG A 92 19.17 -5.70 -6.68
N ASP A 93 18.17 -6.04 -5.88
CA ASP A 93 17.38 -7.27 -6.05
C ASP A 93 16.60 -7.24 -7.38
N LEU A 94 15.95 -6.12 -7.69
CA LEU A 94 15.25 -5.94 -8.96
C LEU A 94 16.21 -6.05 -10.16
N ALA A 95 17.44 -5.52 -10.05
CA ALA A 95 18.44 -5.58 -11.12
C ALA A 95 18.95 -7.02 -11.39
N GLN A 96 19.03 -7.86 -10.36
CA GLN A 96 19.54 -9.22 -10.45
C GLN A 96 18.46 -10.24 -10.79
N ALA A 97 17.19 -9.96 -10.51
CA ALA A 97 16.10 -10.90 -10.74
C ALA A 97 15.91 -11.18 -12.24
N PRO A 98 15.72 -12.45 -12.66
CA PRO A 98 15.47 -12.79 -14.06
C PRO A 98 14.06 -12.42 -14.50
N GLY A 99 13.82 -12.37 -15.81
CA GLY A 99 12.49 -12.28 -16.40
C GLY A 99 11.82 -10.92 -16.25
N ARG A 100 10.49 -10.91 -16.34
CA ARG A 100 9.64 -9.73 -16.23
C ARG A 100 9.35 -9.43 -14.76
N ILE A 101 9.52 -8.19 -14.32
CA ILE A 101 9.26 -7.83 -12.93
C ILE A 101 7.98 -7.02 -12.85
N LEU A 102 7.05 -7.53 -12.05
CA LEU A 102 5.74 -6.93 -11.82
C LEU A 102 5.57 -6.58 -10.34
N ARG A 103 4.89 -5.48 -10.09
CA ARG A 103 4.28 -5.21 -8.79
C ARG A 103 2.79 -5.44 -8.90
N LEU A 104 2.26 -6.30 -8.05
CA LEU A 104 0.84 -6.61 -7.93
C LEU A 104 0.29 -5.95 -6.68
N THR A 105 -0.80 -5.20 -6.82
CA THR A 105 -1.52 -4.61 -5.69
C THR A 105 -2.92 -5.23 -5.60
N PHE A 106 -3.16 -5.93 -4.51
CA PHE A 106 -4.43 -6.57 -4.15
C PHE A 106 -5.19 -5.67 -3.18
N ARG A 107 -6.51 -5.60 -3.30
CA ARG A 107 -7.36 -4.80 -2.41
C ARG A 107 -8.61 -5.57 -2.00
N GLY A 108 -8.95 -5.52 -0.72
CA GLY A 108 -10.16 -6.18 -0.21
C GLY A 108 -10.09 -7.70 -0.35
N GLN A 109 -11.13 -8.30 -0.90
CA GLN A 109 -11.27 -9.76 -1.00
C GLN A 109 -10.21 -10.42 -1.89
N SER A 110 -9.69 -9.73 -2.90
CA SER A 110 -8.64 -10.26 -3.78
C SER A 110 -7.36 -10.60 -3.01
N THR A 111 -7.10 -9.94 -1.87
CA THR A 111 -5.95 -10.21 -0.99
C THR A 111 -5.91 -11.66 -0.48
N TYR A 112 -7.06 -12.30 -0.32
CA TYR A 112 -7.18 -13.66 0.21
C TYR A 112 -7.46 -14.72 -0.87
N THR A 113 -7.55 -14.32 -2.13
CA THR A 113 -7.78 -15.24 -3.24
C THR A 113 -6.46 -15.94 -3.62
N PRO A 114 -6.42 -17.28 -3.79
CA PRO A 114 -5.21 -18.02 -4.15
C PRO A 114 -4.88 -17.85 -5.64
N LEU A 115 -4.72 -16.59 -6.07
CA LEU A 115 -4.61 -16.21 -7.48
C LEU A 115 -3.29 -16.66 -8.12
N LEU A 116 -2.16 -16.48 -7.41
CA LEU A 116 -0.84 -16.79 -7.97
C LEU A 116 -0.73 -18.23 -8.48
N GLY A 117 -1.29 -19.19 -7.72
CA GLY A 117 -1.27 -20.58 -8.12
C GLY A 117 -2.14 -20.91 -9.34
N SER A 118 -3.28 -20.21 -9.54
CA SER A 118 -4.10 -20.39 -10.73
C SER A 118 -3.44 -19.77 -11.96
N VAL A 119 -2.92 -18.56 -11.83
CA VAL A 119 -2.19 -17.88 -12.91
C VAL A 119 -1.00 -18.71 -13.38
N ALA A 120 -0.19 -19.25 -12.46
CA ALA A 120 0.93 -20.12 -12.85
C ALA A 120 0.50 -21.35 -13.65
N ARG A 121 -0.60 -22.00 -13.23
CA ARG A 121 -1.11 -23.19 -13.96
C ARG A 121 -1.70 -22.85 -15.32
N GLU A 122 -2.35 -21.71 -15.45
CA GLU A 122 -3.02 -21.30 -16.71
C GLU A 122 -2.03 -20.77 -17.74
N SER A 123 -1.06 -19.98 -17.27
CA SER A 123 -0.08 -19.31 -18.15
C SER A 123 1.22 -20.11 -18.33
N GLY A 124 1.49 -21.06 -17.45
CA GLY A 124 2.76 -21.79 -17.43
C GLY A 124 3.96 -20.96 -17.01
N VAL A 125 3.74 -19.77 -16.41
CA VAL A 125 4.82 -18.95 -15.88
C VAL A 125 5.31 -19.49 -14.54
N ASP A 126 6.63 -19.46 -14.34
CA ASP A 126 7.24 -19.57 -13.03
C ASP A 126 7.42 -18.18 -12.43
N PHE A 127 7.20 -18.04 -11.13
CA PHE A 127 7.45 -16.77 -10.45
C PHE A 127 8.20 -16.93 -9.14
N SER A 128 9.02 -15.92 -8.86
CA SER A 128 9.70 -15.73 -7.58
C SER A 128 9.18 -14.48 -6.90
N ILE A 129 8.96 -14.56 -5.59
CA ILE A 129 8.58 -13.40 -4.77
C ILE A 129 9.87 -12.67 -4.39
N LEU A 130 10.02 -11.44 -4.84
CA LEU A 130 11.16 -10.58 -4.52
C LEU A 130 10.88 -9.78 -3.24
N SER A 131 9.66 -9.29 -3.09
CA SER A 131 9.19 -8.66 -1.85
C SER A 131 7.68 -8.82 -1.73
N GLY A 132 7.15 -8.69 -0.51
CA GLY A 132 5.72 -8.78 -0.31
C GLY A 132 5.27 -8.29 1.05
N ARG A 133 4.07 -7.70 1.06
CA ARG A 133 3.41 -7.22 2.26
C ARG A 133 1.91 -7.50 2.18
N ILE A 134 1.34 -7.89 3.31
CA ILE A 134 -0.11 -7.95 3.53
C ILE A 134 -0.39 -7.16 4.79
N ASP A 135 -1.27 -6.17 4.70
CA ASP A 135 -1.59 -5.26 5.80
C ASP A 135 -3.02 -4.72 5.62
N HIS A 136 -3.42 -3.73 6.42
CA HIS A 136 -4.73 -3.09 6.37
C HIS A 136 -4.58 -1.57 6.31
N ILE A 137 -5.45 -0.96 5.50
CA ILE A 137 -5.75 0.46 5.57
C ILE A 137 -7.15 0.57 6.18
N LYS A 138 -7.23 0.98 7.45
CA LYS A 138 -8.43 0.84 8.28
C LYS A 138 -8.92 -0.62 8.27
N ASP A 139 -10.16 -0.83 7.80
CA ASP A 139 -10.80 -2.16 7.72
C ASP A 139 -10.60 -2.84 6.36
N THR A 140 -9.86 -2.21 5.44
CA THR A 140 -9.63 -2.74 4.10
C THR A 140 -8.29 -3.47 4.06
N PRO A 141 -8.28 -4.79 3.89
CA PRO A 141 -7.05 -5.53 3.66
C PRO A 141 -6.47 -5.16 2.30
N TYR A 142 -5.16 -5.09 2.23
CA TYR A 142 -4.44 -4.96 0.97
C TYR A 142 -3.18 -5.83 0.99
N GLY A 143 -2.68 -6.16 -0.20
CA GLY A 143 -1.42 -6.83 -0.38
C GLY A 143 -0.66 -6.21 -1.53
N GLN A 144 0.65 -6.06 -1.38
CA GLN A 144 1.54 -5.75 -2.48
C GLN A 144 2.60 -6.83 -2.59
N LEU A 145 2.80 -7.35 -3.79
CA LEU A 145 3.82 -8.33 -4.09
C LEU A 145 4.65 -7.85 -5.28
N THR A 146 5.97 -7.89 -5.14
CA THR A 146 6.87 -7.73 -6.28
C THR A 146 7.36 -9.10 -6.70
N LEU A 147 7.06 -9.46 -7.93
CA LEU A 147 7.32 -10.77 -8.50
C LEU A 147 8.25 -10.67 -9.71
N SER A 148 9.10 -11.67 -9.87
CA SER A 148 9.81 -11.96 -11.12
C SER A 148 9.10 -13.11 -11.81
N LEU A 149 8.72 -12.94 -13.08
CA LEU A 149 8.06 -13.95 -13.91
C LEU A 149 8.99 -14.43 -15.00
N VAL A 150 9.09 -15.76 -15.13
CA VAL A 150 9.96 -16.41 -16.12
C VAL A 150 9.20 -17.49 -16.86
N GLY A 151 9.44 -17.62 -18.16
CA GLY A 151 8.80 -18.65 -19.00
C GLY A 151 7.31 -18.40 -19.22
N GLY A 152 6.62 -19.41 -19.71
CA GLY A 152 5.18 -19.38 -19.94
C GLY A 152 4.69 -18.28 -20.88
N ASP A 153 3.40 -17.97 -20.77
CA ASP A 153 2.74 -16.90 -21.53
C ASP A 153 2.42 -15.71 -20.59
N LEU A 154 3.20 -14.64 -20.73
CA LEU A 154 3.07 -13.45 -19.88
C LEU A 154 1.77 -12.69 -20.13
N ASP A 155 1.23 -12.70 -21.36
CA ASP A 155 -0.02 -12.01 -21.67
C ASP A 155 -1.21 -12.70 -20.99
N ILE A 156 -1.21 -14.04 -20.96
CA ILE A 156 -2.20 -14.80 -20.20
C ILE A 156 -2.09 -14.47 -18.70
N ALA A 157 -0.88 -14.41 -18.16
CA ALA A 157 -0.66 -14.08 -16.75
C ALA A 157 -1.17 -12.67 -16.43
N MET A 158 -0.82 -11.68 -17.24
CA MET A 158 -1.26 -10.28 -17.07
C MET A 158 -2.79 -10.16 -17.12
N ASN A 159 -3.42 -10.74 -18.12
CA ASN A 159 -4.87 -10.72 -18.28
C ASN A 159 -5.58 -11.40 -17.11
N ALA A 160 -5.02 -12.48 -16.58
CA ALA A 160 -5.60 -13.19 -15.43
C ALA A 160 -5.52 -12.34 -14.12
N PHE A 161 -4.43 -11.58 -13.92
CA PHE A 161 -4.34 -10.65 -12.80
C PHE A 161 -5.35 -9.51 -12.92
N GLU A 162 -5.46 -8.89 -14.10
CA GLU A 162 -6.41 -7.81 -14.36
C GLU A 162 -7.87 -8.28 -14.23
N ALA A 163 -8.20 -9.48 -14.73
CA ALA A 163 -9.52 -10.07 -14.60
C ALA A 163 -9.92 -10.36 -13.14
N ALA A 164 -8.94 -10.52 -12.27
CA ALA A 164 -9.14 -10.70 -10.82
C ALA A 164 -9.13 -9.37 -10.03
N ASP A 165 -9.22 -8.23 -10.70
CA ASP A 165 -9.19 -6.89 -10.09
C ASP A 165 -7.91 -6.64 -9.28
N VAL A 166 -6.78 -7.14 -9.80
CA VAL A 166 -5.45 -6.89 -9.24
C VAL A 166 -4.76 -5.84 -10.10
N HIS A 167 -4.33 -4.75 -9.47
CA HIS A 167 -3.57 -3.73 -10.19
C HIS A 167 -2.16 -4.25 -10.48
N VAL A 168 -1.75 -4.15 -11.73
CA VAL A 168 -0.45 -4.64 -12.21
C VAL A 168 0.40 -3.47 -12.70
N GLU A 169 1.54 -3.28 -12.07
CA GLU A 169 2.57 -2.33 -12.49
C GLU A 169 3.78 -3.10 -13.03
N VAL A 170 4.20 -2.80 -14.24
CA VAL A 170 5.40 -3.38 -14.84
C VAL A 170 6.60 -2.54 -14.43
N LEU A 171 7.51 -3.13 -13.65
CA LEU A 171 8.72 -2.47 -13.18
C LEU A 171 9.90 -2.65 -14.15
N ARG A 172 9.96 -3.82 -14.82
CA ARG A 172 11.00 -4.15 -15.82
C ARG A 172 10.52 -5.24 -16.74
#